data_18fc1a3488ea2bd86de9767c4203959d
#
_entry.id   18fc1a3488ea2bd86de9767c4203959d
#
_cell.length_a   1.000
_cell.length_b   1.000
_cell.length_c   1.000
_cell.angle_alpha   90.00
_cell.angle_beta   90.00
_cell.angle_gamma   90.00
#
_symmetry.space_group_name_H-M   'P 1'
#
loop_
_entity.id
_entity.type
_entity.pdbx_description
1 polymer ?
#
loop_
_entity_poly.entity_id
_entity_poly.type
_entity_poly.pdbx_seq_one_letter_code
_entity_poly.pdbx_strand_id
1 'polypeptide(L)'
;MMSWMIRGLGAFFALIVVYLALMFGASESGEVVELITQDANGEQVTTRLWVADHDGAMWLRADLGSGWYQRLVQHDAQRPATLLRGDATYLITSTSYPEMVKTLDTLMASKYGLGDTIVGALGGGASATGIAVKVQLID
;
A
#
# COMPACT_ATOMS: atom_id res chain seq x y z
N MET A 1 -2.74 23.04 43.80
CA MET A 1 -3.81 22.22 43.24
C MET A 1 -3.95 22.37 41.72
N MET A 2 -3.93 23.59 41.17
CA MET A 2 -4.01 23.77 39.71
C MET A 2 -2.85 23.14 38.94
N SER A 3 -1.63 23.11 39.50
CA SER A 3 -0.47 22.51 38.85
C SER A 3 -0.58 20.98 38.69
N TRP A 4 -1.32 20.30 39.54
CA TRP A 4 -1.57 18.86 39.47
C TRP A 4 -2.50 18.52 38.33
N MET A 5 -3.55 19.29 38.14
CA MET A 5 -4.51 19.09 37.04
C MET A 5 -3.87 19.35 35.66
N ILE A 6 -3.04 20.40 35.57
CA ILE A 6 -2.33 20.74 34.34
C ILE A 6 -1.32 19.64 33.98
N ARG A 7 -0.61 19.08 34.96
CA ARG A 7 0.34 17.97 34.71
C ARG A 7 -0.40 16.71 34.30
N GLY A 8 -1.53 16.37 34.90
CA GLY A 8 -2.34 15.22 34.52
C GLY A 8 -2.92 15.34 33.12
N LEU A 9 -3.41 16.53 32.74
CA LEU A 9 -3.92 16.80 31.40
C LEU A 9 -2.83 16.72 30.36
N GLY A 10 -1.64 17.25 30.64
CA GLY A 10 -0.50 17.18 29.73
C GLY A 10 -0.05 15.75 29.48
N ALA A 11 0.03 14.93 30.54
CA ALA A 11 0.40 13.51 30.41
C ALA A 11 -0.65 12.73 29.61
N PHE A 12 -1.93 12.97 29.85
CA PHE A 12 -3.03 12.33 29.11
C PHE A 12 -3.01 12.71 27.64
N PHE A 13 -2.80 13.99 27.34
CA PHE A 13 -2.70 14.47 25.96
C PHE A 13 -1.50 13.86 25.23
N ALA A 14 -0.34 13.75 25.89
CA ALA A 14 0.84 13.11 25.34
C ALA A 14 0.60 11.65 25.00
N LEU A 15 -0.13 10.90 25.85
CA LEU A 15 -0.48 9.51 25.60
C LEU A 15 -1.40 9.38 24.37
N ILE A 16 -2.34 10.29 24.20
CA ILE A 16 -3.22 10.30 23.02
C ILE A 16 -2.40 10.56 21.76
N VAL A 17 -1.49 11.52 21.77
CA VAL A 17 -0.62 11.83 20.62
C VAL A 17 0.24 10.63 20.26
N VAL A 18 0.85 9.95 21.25
CA VAL A 18 1.65 8.74 21.01
C VAL A 18 0.78 7.63 20.43
N TYR A 19 -0.42 7.42 20.96
CA TYR A 19 -1.36 6.42 20.45
C TYR A 19 -1.72 6.68 18.98
N LEU A 20 -2.08 7.93 18.66
CA LEU A 20 -2.40 8.32 17.28
C LEU A 20 -1.20 8.13 16.35
N ALA A 21 0.00 8.52 16.81
CA ALA A 21 1.23 8.33 16.03
C ALA A 21 1.51 6.85 15.76
N LEU A 22 1.28 5.97 16.74
CA LEU A 22 1.43 4.53 16.56
C LEU A 22 0.40 3.96 15.60
N MET A 23 -0.86 4.42 15.67
CA MET A 23 -1.91 3.98 14.75
C MET A 23 -1.62 4.42 13.31
N PHE A 24 -1.24 5.68 13.11
CA PHE A 24 -0.81 6.16 11.80
C PHE A 24 0.46 5.47 11.34
N GLY A 25 1.45 5.27 12.22
CA GLY A 25 2.67 4.57 11.92
C GLY A 25 2.44 3.11 11.54
N ALA A 26 1.47 2.43 12.15
CA ALA A 26 1.12 1.05 11.80
C ALA A 26 0.46 0.95 10.43
N SER A 27 -0.39 1.93 10.06
CA SER A 27 -1.07 1.94 8.75
C SER A 27 -0.22 2.51 7.63
N GLU A 28 0.73 3.40 7.95
CA GLU A 28 1.61 4.05 6.98
C GLU A 28 3.08 3.90 7.36
N SER A 29 3.43 2.81 8.05
CA SER A 29 4.79 2.55 8.55
C SER A 29 5.81 2.34 7.44
N GLY A 30 5.38 2.28 6.22
CA GLY A 30 6.23 2.19 5.06
C GLY A 30 5.74 3.13 3.99
N GLU A 31 6.35 2.99 2.85
CA GLU A 31 6.04 3.80 1.69
C GLU A 31 4.69 3.42 1.09
N VAL A 32 3.88 4.42 0.84
CA VAL A 32 2.57 4.27 0.18
C VAL A 32 2.65 4.93 -1.20
N VAL A 33 2.21 4.22 -2.21
CA VAL A 33 2.09 4.74 -3.57
C VAL A 33 0.62 4.92 -3.92
N GLU A 34 0.34 5.79 -4.88
CA GLU A 34 -1.02 6.00 -5.39
C GLU A 34 -1.11 5.45 -6.81
N LEU A 35 -2.02 4.52 -7.00
CA LEU A 35 -2.31 3.94 -8.32
C LEU A 35 -3.58 4.57 -8.87
N ILE A 36 -3.48 5.17 -10.05
CA ILE A 36 -4.61 5.78 -10.73
C ILE A 36 -4.97 4.91 -11.92
N THR A 37 -6.17 4.34 -11.87
CA THR A 37 -6.74 3.50 -12.92
C THR A 37 -8.04 4.11 -13.42
N GLN A 38 -8.54 3.61 -14.54
CA GLN A 38 -9.85 4.01 -15.07
C GLN A 38 -10.84 2.86 -14.91
N ASP A 39 -12.07 3.20 -14.54
CA ASP A 39 -13.15 2.23 -14.50
C ASP A 39 -13.79 2.04 -15.89
N ALA A 40 -14.84 1.22 -15.96
CA ALA A 40 -15.54 0.94 -17.21
C ALA A 40 -16.17 2.19 -17.85
N ASN A 41 -16.43 3.23 -17.06
CA ASN A 41 -17.01 4.50 -17.52
C ASN A 41 -15.93 5.53 -17.88
N GLY A 42 -14.65 5.18 -17.80
CA GLY A 42 -13.54 6.08 -18.04
C GLY A 42 -13.22 7.02 -16.87
N GLU A 43 -13.86 6.85 -15.74
CA GLU A 43 -13.59 7.66 -14.56
C GLU A 43 -12.32 7.18 -13.85
N GLN A 44 -11.52 8.14 -13.37
CA GLN A 44 -10.29 7.83 -12.66
C GLN A 44 -10.59 7.38 -11.23
N VAL A 45 -9.93 6.31 -10.81
CA VAL A 45 -9.99 5.78 -9.44
C VAL A 45 -8.59 5.74 -8.87
N THR A 46 -8.38 6.38 -7.72
CA THR A 46 -7.11 6.40 -7.01
C THR A 46 -7.14 5.39 -5.88
N THR A 47 -6.12 4.53 -5.82
CA THR A 47 -5.97 3.53 -4.78
C THR A 47 -4.60 3.69 -4.12
N ARG A 48 -4.56 3.70 -2.79
CA ARG A 48 -3.32 3.76 -2.02
C ARG A 48 -2.85 2.35 -1.73
N LEU A 49 -1.60 2.06 -2.06
CA LEU A 49 -1.03 0.71 -1.99
C LEU A 49 0.37 0.74 -1.39
N TRP A 50 0.76 -0.38 -0.79
CA TRP A 50 2.14 -0.64 -0.43
C TRP A 50 2.90 -1.15 -1.65
N VAL A 51 4.18 -0.82 -1.71
CA VAL A 51 5.07 -1.19 -2.81
C VAL A 51 6.33 -1.86 -2.26
N ALA A 52 6.83 -2.86 -2.97
CA ALA A 52 8.15 -3.44 -2.70
C ALA A 52 9.03 -3.34 -3.94
N ASP A 53 10.32 -3.14 -3.72
CA ASP A 53 11.32 -3.14 -4.78
C ASP A 53 12.05 -4.48 -4.78
N HIS A 54 12.14 -5.11 -5.95
CA HIS A 54 12.82 -6.39 -6.10
C HIS A 54 13.31 -6.54 -7.53
N ASP A 55 14.58 -6.91 -7.68
CA ASP A 55 15.23 -7.10 -8.99
C ASP A 55 15.05 -5.93 -9.95
N GLY A 56 15.17 -4.70 -9.41
CA GLY A 56 15.08 -3.48 -10.21
C GLY A 56 13.68 -3.09 -10.64
N ALA A 57 12.65 -3.72 -10.10
CA ALA A 57 11.26 -3.44 -10.42
C ALA A 57 10.45 -3.16 -9.16
N MET A 58 9.35 -2.44 -9.35
CA MET A 58 8.34 -2.24 -8.31
C MET A 58 7.32 -3.38 -8.36
N TRP A 59 6.87 -3.81 -7.18
CA TRP A 59 5.90 -4.89 -7.03
C TRP A 59 4.76 -4.45 -6.12
N LEU A 60 3.55 -4.82 -6.50
CA LEU A 60 2.34 -4.58 -5.73
C LEU A 60 1.72 -5.91 -5.32
N ARG A 61 1.20 -5.98 -4.09
CA ARG A 61 0.50 -7.16 -3.62
C ARG A 61 -1.00 -6.95 -3.81
N ALA A 62 -1.61 -7.79 -4.63
CA ALA A 62 -3.02 -7.71 -4.97
C ALA A 62 -3.79 -8.92 -4.46
N ASP A 63 -5.11 -8.78 -4.45
CA ASP A 63 -6.06 -9.88 -4.34
C ASP A 63 -6.80 -9.96 -5.67
N LEU A 64 -7.00 -11.17 -6.19
CA LEU A 64 -7.67 -11.37 -7.47
C LEU A 64 -9.08 -10.76 -7.52
N GLY A 65 -9.76 -10.66 -6.36
CA GLY A 65 -11.07 -10.04 -6.27
C GLY A 65 -11.06 -8.53 -6.08
N SER A 66 -9.90 -7.90 -5.91
CA SER A 66 -9.86 -6.46 -5.66
C SER A 66 -10.15 -5.66 -6.93
N GLY A 67 -10.93 -4.59 -6.76
CA GLY A 67 -11.35 -3.76 -7.89
C GLY A 67 -10.18 -3.07 -8.59
N TRP A 68 -9.18 -2.61 -7.82
CA TRP A 68 -8.02 -1.94 -8.42
C TRP A 68 -7.19 -2.89 -9.28
N TYR A 69 -7.07 -4.16 -8.88
CA TYR A 69 -6.37 -5.16 -9.67
C TYR A 69 -7.09 -5.41 -11.00
N GLN A 70 -8.41 -5.59 -10.93
CA GLN A 70 -9.23 -5.81 -12.12
C GLN A 70 -9.16 -4.64 -13.10
N ARG A 71 -9.11 -3.40 -12.57
CA ARG A 71 -8.93 -2.21 -13.42
C ARG A 71 -7.52 -2.14 -14.00
N LEU A 72 -6.49 -2.42 -13.19
CA LEU A 72 -5.10 -2.32 -13.62
C LEU A 72 -4.79 -3.25 -14.79
N VAL A 73 -5.29 -4.48 -14.76
CA VAL A 73 -5.02 -5.45 -15.83
C VAL A 73 -5.68 -5.09 -17.17
N GLN A 74 -6.62 -4.12 -17.17
CA GLN A 74 -7.21 -3.59 -18.40
C GLN A 74 -6.33 -2.54 -19.08
N HIS A 75 -5.34 -2.01 -18.38
CA HIS A 75 -4.42 -1.02 -18.92
C HIS A 75 -3.30 -1.68 -19.73
N ASP A 76 -2.89 -1.03 -20.81
CA ASP A 76 -1.82 -1.48 -21.68
C ASP A 76 -0.92 -0.30 -22.10
N ALA A 77 0.02 -0.54 -22.99
CA ALA A 77 0.97 0.48 -23.44
C ALA A 77 0.31 1.64 -24.17
N GLN A 78 -0.84 1.43 -24.80
CA GLN A 78 -1.59 2.47 -25.50
C GLN A 78 -2.45 3.28 -24.53
N ARG A 79 -2.85 2.67 -23.43
CA ARG A 79 -3.64 3.31 -22.38
C ARG A 79 -3.09 2.91 -21.01
N PRO A 80 -1.93 3.46 -20.63
CA PRO A 80 -1.28 3.08 -19.38
C PRO A 80 -2.03 3.60 -18.15
N ALA A 81 -1.80 2.93 -17.02
CA ALA A 81 -2.17 3.46 -15.72
C ALA A 81 -1.12 4.44 -15.24
N THR A 82 -1.42 5.18 -14.18
CA THR A 82 -0.48 6.12 -13.56
C THR A 82 -0.15 5.67 -12.15
N LEU A 83 1.13 5.70 -11.80
CA LEU A 83 1.61 5.41 -10.46
C LEU A 83 2.36 6.62 -9.92
N LEU A 84 1.92 7.11 -8.76
CA LEU A 84 2.58 8.20 -8.05
C LEU A 84 3.37 7.62 -6.89
N ARG A 85 4.67 7.88 -6.88
CA ARG A 85 5.58 7.43 -5.82
C ARG A 85 6.43 8.61 -5.37
N GLY A 86 6.17 9.12 -4.16
CA GLY A 86 6.78 10.36 -3.71
C GLY A 86 6.45 11.49 -4.69
N ASP A 87 7.46 12.17 -5.18
CA ASP A 87 7.32 13.25 -6.16
C ASP A 87 7.37 12.74 -7.62
N ALA A 88 7.54 11.43 -7.82
CA ALA A 88 7.67 10.86 -9.15
C ALA A 88 6.32 10.38 -9.68
N THR A 89 6.11 10.56 -10.96
CA THR A 89 4.93 10.10 -11.69
C THR A 89 5.38 9.16 -12.80
N TYR A 90 4.79 7.96 -12.82
CA TYR A 90 5.13 6.94 -13.81
C TYR A 90 3.90 6.52 -14.60
N LEU A 91 4.06 6.37 -15.91
CA LEU A 91 3.08 5.65 -16.72
C LEU A 91 3.47 4.18 -16.71
N ILE A 92 2.53 3.30 -16.41
CA ILE A 92 2.82 1.90 -16.14
C ILE A 92 1.83 0.96 -16.82
N THR A 93 2.33 -0.26 -17.05
CA THR A 93 1.51 -1.45 -17.23
C THR A 93 1.86 -2.44 -16.13
N SER A 94 1.23 -3.60 -16.14
CA SER A 94 1.45 -4.61 -15.12
C SER A 94 1.54 -6.01 -15.72
N THR A 95 2.27 -6.87 -15.03
CA THR A 95 2.30 -8.30 -15.31
C THR A 95 2.10 -9.05 -14.01
N SER A 96 1.27 -10.06 -14.02
CA SER A 96 0.96 -10.85 -12.83
C SER A 96 1.86 -12.09 -12.76
N TYR A 97 2.40 -12.35 -11.57
CA TYR A 97 3.31 -13.49 -11.32
C TYR A 97 2.82 -14.24 -10.08
N PRO A 98 1.94 -15.25 -10.23
CA PRO A 98 1.45 -16.01 -9.09
C PRO A 98 2.57 -16.70 -8.29
N GLU A 99 3.66 -17.10 -8.95
CA GLU A 99 4.81 -17.74 -8.33
C GLU A 99 5.61 -16.83 -7.40
N MET A 100 5.41 -15.51 -7.50
CA MET A 100 6.13 -14.51 -6.69
C MET A 100 5.40 -14.11 -5.42
N VAL A 101 4.23 -14.66 -5.15
CA VAL A 101 3.40 -14.27 -4.00
C VAL A 101 4.15 -14.45 -2.68
N LYS A 102 4.79 -15.60 -2.48
CA LYS A 102 5.54 -15.87 -1.24
C LYS A 102 6.74 -14.95 -1.08
N THR A 103 7.46 -14.70 -2.17
CA THR A 103 8.60 -13.78 -2.16
C THR A 103 8.11 -12.36 -1.82
N LEU A 104 7.02 -11.94 -2.43
CA LEU A 104 6.46 -10.62 -2.18
C LEU A 104 5.96 -10.48 -0.75
N ASP A 105 5.29 -11.50 -0.21
CA ASP A 105 4.85 -11.49 1.19
C ASP A 105 6.03 -11.33 2.15
N THR A 106 7.15 -12.00 1.89
CA THR A 106 8.37 -11.86 2.67
C THR A 106 8.95 -10.44 2.56
N LEU A 107 8.99 -9.88 1.36
CA LEU A 107 9.47 -8.52 1.13
C LEU A 107 8.60 -7.49 1.83
N MET A 108 7.29 -7.64 1.78
CA MET A 108 6.35 -6.75 2.44
C MET A 108 6.48 -6.83 3.96
N ALA A 109 6.58 -8.03 4.51
CA ALA A 109 6.78 -8.23 5.94
C ALA A 109 8.09 -7.59 6.42
N SER A 110 9.16 -7.72 5.63
CA SER A 110 10.46 -7.12 5.93
C SER A 110 10.43 -5.59 5.88
N LYS A 111 9.78 -5.04 4.86
CA LYS A 111 9.73 -3.58 4.63
C LYS A 111 8.78 -2.87 5.61
N TYR A 112 7.60 -3.45 5.83
CA TYR A 112 6.53 -2.79 6.58
C TYR A 112 6.42 -3.29 8.02
N GLY A 113 7.05 -4.42 8.32
CA GLY A 113 7.23 -4.92 9.69
C GLY A 113 5.90 -5.04 10.45
N LEU A 114 5.80 -4.30 11.56
CA LEU A 114 4.64 -4.34 12.44
C LEU A 114 3.35 -3.92 11.72
N GLY A 115 3.43 -2.98 10.78
CA GLY A 115 2.27 -2.55 10.00
C GLY A 115 1.66 -3.69 9.21
N ASP A 116 2.49 -4.49 8.53
CA ASP A 116 2.02 -5.65 7.78
C ASP A 116 1.41 -6.71 8.71
N THR A 117 2.01 -6.94 9.87
CA THR A 117 1.48 -7.88 10.87
C THR A 117 0.11 -7.45 11.38
N ILE A 118 -0.07 -6.16 11.69
CA ILE A 118 -1.34 -5.62 12.16
C ILE A 118 -2.41 -5.73 11.08
N VAL A 119 -2.11 -5.33 9.86
CA VAL A 119 -3.04 -5.41 8.72
C VAL A 119 -3.43 -6.87 8.47
N GLY A 120 -2.45 -7.79 8.54
CA GLY A 120 -2.71 -9.22 8.40
C GLY A 120 -3.63 -9.76 9.49
N ALA A 121 -3.40 -9.36 10.74
CA ALA A 121 -4.24 -9.78 11.87
C ALA A 121 -5.66 -9.24 11.78
N LEU A 122 -5.86 -8.09 11.12
CA LEU A 122 -7.18 -7.48 10.95
C LEU A 122 -7.95 -8.00 9.73
N GLY A 123 -7.41 -9.01 9.04
CA GLY A 123 -8.09 -9.68 7.93
C GLY A 123 -7.54 -9.39 6.55
N GLY A 124 -6.44 -8.62 6.47
CA GLY A 124 -5.77 -8.33 5.20
C GLY A 124 -4.57 -9.19 4.90
N GLY A 125 -4.37 -10.27 5.66
CA GLY A 125 -3.19 -11.12 5.55
C GLY A 125 -3.12 -11.92 4.27
N ALA A 126 -2.14 -12.84 4.20
CA ALA A 126 -1.95 -13.68 3.04
C ALA A 126 -3.24 -14.39 2.67
N SER A 127 -3.83 -14.00 1.56
CA SER A 127 -5.05 -14.57 1.03
C SER A 127 -4.71 -15.70 0.09
N ALA A 128 -5.57 -16.75 0.05
CA ALA A 128 -5.45 -17.80 -0.96
C ALA A 128 -5.59 -17.24 -2.39
N THR A 129 -6.17 -16.04 -2.54
CA THR A 129 -6.37 -15.36 -3.83
C THR A 129 -5.35 -14.25 -4.06
N GLY A 130 -4.30 -14.17 -3.24
CA GLY A 130 -3.24 -13.18 -3.40
C GLY A 130 -2.45 -13.37 -4.70
N ILE A 131 -2.00 -12.27 -5.26
CA ILE A 131 -1.19 -12.28 -6.47
C ILE A 131 -0.13 -11.19 -6.42
N ALA A 132 1.06 -11.52 -6.94
CA ALA A 132 2.14 -10.55 -7.08
C ALA A 132 2.04 -9.88 -8.44
N VAL A 133 2.08 -8.54 -8.44
CA VAL A 133 1.97 -7.73 -9.65
C VAL A 133 3.26 -6.96 -9.85
N LYS A 134 3.94 -7.22 -10.95
CA LYS A 134 5.13 -6.48 -11.35
C LYS A 134 4.71 -5.24 -12.13
N VAL A 135 5.19 -4.09 -11.68
CA VAL A 135 4.98 -2.82 -12.37
C VAL A 135 6.00 -2.70 -13.50
N GLN A 136 5.52 -2.38 -14.69
CA GLN A 136 6.38 -2.14 -15.85
C GLN A 136 6.26 -0.69 -16.25
N LEU A 137 7.40 0.02 -16.29
CA LEU A 137 7.44 1.42 -16.68
C LEU A 137 7.35 1.55 -18.19
N ILE A 138 6.60 2.54 -18.64
CA ILE A 138 6.48 2.90 -20.05
C ILE A 138 7.26 4.19 -20.28
N ASP A 139 8.16 4.12 -21.24
CA ASP A 139 8.96 5.28 -21.63
C ASP A 139 8.19 6.24 -22.55
#